data_1a3d45eb0a251a4c9a8796356ce57a38
#
_entry.id   1a3d45eb0a251a4c9a8796356ce57a38
#
_cell.length_a   1.000
_cell.length_b   1.000
_cell.length_c   1.000
_cell.angle_alpha   90.00
_cell.angle_beta   90.00
_cell.angle_gamma   90.00
#
_symmetry.space_group_name_H-M   'P 1'
#
loop_
_entity.id
_entity.type
_entity.pdbx_description
1 polymer ?
#
loop_
_entity_poly.entity_id
_entity_poly.type
_entity_poly.pdbx_seq_one_letter_code
_entity_poly.pdbx_strand_id
1 'polypeptide(L)'
;MRQKASVNVHATCVRIGRAGVAFGAPRDSGILLLGKSGAGKSDLALRLIALGATLVADDRTDLYVWRGRLYARSPARLAGLIEVRGIGILKLPQAPRARIALVVELGEGAPRLPGHRRYRPPAALGLPAKAAPPIIKIAPFEASAPAKIVTATAAWAHGLYRDTFNPT
;
A
#
# COMPACT_ATOMS: atom_id res chain seq x y z
N MET A 1 -18.32 -22.28 -3.76
CA MET A 1 -17.64 -21.02 -4.16
C MET A 1 -16.19 -21.34 -4.52
N ARG A 2 -15.79 -21.15 -5.78
CA ARG A 2 -14.36 -21.33 -6.16
C ARG A 2 -13.55 -20.27 -5.42
N GLN A 3 -12.60 -20.74 -4.61
CA GLN A 3 -11.61 -19.86 -3.96
C GLN A 3 -10.87 -19.13 -5.08
N LYS A 4 -11.07 -17.81 -5.20
CA LYS A 4 -10.38 -17.02 -6.20
C LYS A 4 -8.88 -17.14 -5.98
N ALA A 5 -8.14 -17.40 -7.07
CA ALA A 5 -6.68 -17.50 -7.02
C ALA A 5 -6.10 -16.32 -6.26
N SER A 6 -5.29 -16.59 -5.24
CA SER A 6 -4.49 -15.61 -4.55
C SER A 6 -3.02 -15.90 -4.82
N VAL A 7 -2.21 -14.84 -4.88
CA VAL A 7 -0.77 -14.93 -5.02
C VAL A 7 -0.13 -14.28 -3.81
N ASN A 8 0.74 -15.02 -3.14
CA ASN A 8 1.50 -14.50 -2.01
C ASN A 8 2.70 -13.72 -2.51
N VAL A 9 2.88 -12.51 -2.01
CA VAL A 9 3.97 -11.61 -2.36
C VAL A 9 4.72 -11.15 -1.10
N HIS A 10 6.00 -10.83 -1.25
CA HIS A 10 6.80 -10.21 -0.20
C HIS A 10 6.50 -8.72 -0.16
N ALA A 11 5.53 -8.34 0.66
CA ALA A 11 5.03 -6.98 0.79
C ALA A 11 4.42 -6.76 2.16
N THR A 12 4.32 -5.49 2.55
CA THR A 12 3.58 -5.03 3.73
C THR A 12 2.38 -4.22 3.27
N CYS A 13 1.24 -4.40 3.89
CA CYS A 13 0.02 -3.68 3.54
C CYS A 13 -0.63 -3.06 4.77
N VAL A 14 -1.01 -1.80 4.64
CA VAL A 14 -1.84 -1.08 5.62
C VAL A 14 -3.09 -0.54 4.96
N ARG A 15 -4.18 -0.42 5.72
CA ARG A 15 -5.38 0.27 5.31
C ARG A 15 -5.34 1.69 5.83
N ILE A 16 -5.70 2.66 4.97
CA ILE A 16 -5.64 4.07 5.30
C ILE A 16 -6.43 4.39 6.56
N GLY A 17 -5.89 5.28 7.37
CA GLY A 17 -6.51 5.73 8.61
C GLY A 17 -7.31 7.03 8.46
N ARG A 18 -7.70 7.61 9.59
CA ARG A 18 -8.49 8.85 9.66
C ARG A 18 -7.85 10.01 8.88
N ALA A 19 -6.54 10.18 8.95
CA ALA A 19 -5.83 11.24 8.22
C ALA A 19 -6.08 11.13 6.71
N GLY A 20 -5.93 9.95 6.13
CA GLY A 20 -6.17 9.74 4.70
C GLY A 20 -7.64 9.95 4.32
N VAL A 21 -8.57 9.52 5.17
CA VAL A 21 -10.01 9.77 4.96
C VAL A 21 -10.33 11.27 5.05
N ALA A 22 -9.69 12.00 5.95
CA ALA A 22 -9.84 13.46 6.04
C ALA A 22 -9.34 14.18 4.78
N PHE A 23 -8.34 13.63 4.08
CA PHE A 23 -7.91 14.08 2.75
C PHE A 23 -8.80 13.56 1.61
N GLY A 24 -9.85 12.79 1.91
CA GLY A 24 -10.83 12.31 0.94
C GLY A 24 -10.59 10.90 0.40
N ALA A 25 -9.59 10.15 0.86
CA ALA A 25 -9.40 8.78 0.42
C ALA A 25 -10.54 7.86 0.91
N PRO A 26 -11.03 6.92 0.08
CA PRO A 26 -12.01 5.94 0.51
C PRO A 26 -11.50 5.10 1.70
N ARG A 27 -12.39 4.79 2.65
CA ARG A 27 -12.06 4.10 3.91
C ARG A 27 -11.45 2.70 3.74
N ASP A 28 -11.70 2.04 2.63
CA ASP A 28 -11.16 0.72 2.30
C ASP A 28 -9.82 0.77 1.54
N SER A 29 -9.26 1.98 1.35
CA SER A 29 -8.02 2.17 0.60
C SER A 29 -6.83 1.50 1.29
N GLY A 30 -6.25 0.53 0.61
CA GLY A 30 -5.03 -0.16 0.99
C GLY A 30 -3.80 0.45 0.32
N ILE A 31 -2.73 0.52 1.07
CA ILE A 31 -1.41 0.93 0.62
C ILE A 31 -0.51 -0.30 0.67
N LEU A 32 0.00 -0.74 -0.49
CA LEU A 32 0.90 -1.88 -0.61
C LEU A 32 2.34 -1.39 -0.70
N LEU A 33 3.16 -1.73 0.29
CA LEU A 33 4.56 -1.37 0.37
C LEU A 33 5.41 -2.49 -0.21
N LEU A 34 6.15 -2.20 -1.27
CA LEU A 34 7.07 -3.11 -1.96
C LEU A 34 8.51 -2.69 -1.71
N GLY A 35 9.39 -3.66 -1.64
CA GLY A 35 10.83 -3.47 -1.50
C GLY A 35 11.48 -4.75 -1.03
N LYS A 36 12.78 -4.87 -1.27
CA LYS A 36 13.57 -6.01 -0.80
C LYS A 36 13.56 -6.08 0.74
N SER A 37 14.00 -7.20 1.29
CA SER A 37 14.20 -7.35 2.73
C SER A 37 15.11 -6.23 3.26
N GLY A 38 14.75 -5.64 4.39
CA GLY A 38 15.48 -4.51 4.97
C GLY A 38 15.23 -3.14 4.34
N ALA A 39 14.36 -3.03 3.34
CA ALA A 39 14.03 -1.74 2.70
C ALA A 39 13.20 -0.78 3.56
N GLY A 40 12.78 -1.17 4.76
CA GLY A 40 12.00 -0.31 5.65
C GLY A 40 10.49 -0.43 5.51
N LYS A 41 9.96 -1.51 4.92
CA LYS A 41 8.51 -1.72 4.76
C LYS A 41 7.77 -1.69 6.08
N SER A 42 8.18 -2.52 7.05
CA SER A 42 7.53 -2.62 8.36
C SER A 42 7.70 -1.34 9.18
N ASP A 43 8.86 -0.67 9.10
CA ASP A 43 9.08 0.64 9.74
C ASP A 43 8.13 1.71 9.19
N LEU A 44 8.02 1.79 7.87
CA LEU A 44 7.10 2.75 7.23
C LEU A 44 5.63 2.42 7.54
N ALA A 45 5.27 1.13 7.57
CA ALA A 45 3.94 0.69 7.99
C ALA A 45 3.65 1.12 9.44
N LEU A 46 4.61 0.96 10.36
CA LEU A 46 4.46 1.38 11.75
C LEU A 46 4.23 2.89 11.87
N ARG A 47 4.96 3.71 11.10
CA ARG A 47 4.76 5.17 11.06
C ARG A 47 3.38 5.54 10.50
N LEU A 48 2.89 4.84 9.48
CA LEU A 48 1.53 5.01 8.96
C LEU A 48 0.47 4.59 10.00
N ILE A 49 0.71 3.51 10.74
CA ILE A 49 -0.15 3.07 11.84
C ILE A 49 -0.19 4.11 12.97
N ALA A 50 0.93 4.70 13.31
CA ALA A 50 0.98 5.80 14.28
C ALA A 50 0.16 7.03 13.83
N LEU A 51 -0.04 7.22 12.52
CA LEU A 51 -0.93 8.22 11.94
C LEU A 51 -2.39 7.72 11.79
N GLY A 52 -2.72 6.56 12.37
CA GLY A 52 -4.08 6.03 12.42
C GLY A 52 -4.43 5.02 11.32
N ALA A 53 -3.47 4.57 10.50
CA ALA A 53 -3.70 3.45 9.60
C ALA A 53 -3.88 2.14 10.38
N THR A 54 -4.42 1.11 9.74
CA THR A 54 -4.59 -0.21 10.33
C THR A 54 -3.76 -1.23 9.56
N LEU A 55 -3.04 -2.10 10.27
CA LEU A 55 -2.29 -3.20 9.65
C LEU A 55 -3.24 -4.11 8.86
N VAL A 56 -2.83 -4.53 7.68
CA VAL A 56 -3.49 -5.61 6.91
C VAL A 56 -2.61 -6.84 6.88
N ALA A 57 -1.33 -6.68 6.50
CA ALA A 57 -0.36 -7.75 6.44
C ALA A 57 1.05 -7.20 6.55
N ASP A 58 1.99 -7.96 7.15
CA ASP A 58 3.41 -7.66 7.15
C ASP A 58 4.21 -8.83 6.57
N ASP A 59 5.31 -8.51 5.89
CA ASP A 59 6.25 -9.43 5.24
C ASP A 59 5.63 -10.33 4.14
N ARG A 60 4.49 -10.93 4.38
CA ARG A 60 3.76 -11.77 3.43
C ARG A 60 2.34 -11.29 3.27
N THR A 61 1.97 -11.00 2.04
CA THR A 61 0.66 -10.47 1.69
C THR A 61 0.04 -11.32 0.58
N ASP A 62 -1.16 -11.81 0.80
CA ASP A 62 -1.95 -12.49 -0.22
C ASP A 62 -2.71 -11.47 -1.04
N LEU A 63 -2.36 -11.36 -2.32
CA LEU A 63 -3.07 -10.54 -3.30
C LEU A 63 -4.12 -11.38 -4.02
N TYR A 64 -5.29 -10.82 -4.26
CA TYR A 64 -6.37 -11.46 -5.02
C TYR A 64 -7.23 -10.42 -5.74
N VAL A 65 -7.94 -10.85 -6.77
CA VAL A 65 -8.87 -10.00 -7.51
C VAL A 65 -10.30 -10.30 -7.06
N TRP A 66 -11.02 -9.25 -6.70
CA TRP A 66 -12.43 -9.32 -6.37
C TRP A 66 -13.18 -8.15 -7.02
N ARG A 67 -14.28 -8.47 -7.74
CA ARG A 67 -15.06 -7.48 -8.51
C ARG A 67 -14.20 -6.58 -9.40
N GLY A 68 -13.19 -7.17 -10.08
CA GLY A 68 -12.30 -6.45 -10.99
C GLY A 68 -11.30 -5.49 -10.32
N ARG A 69 -11.11 -5.58 -9.02
CA ARG A 69 -10.19 -4.77 -8.23
C ARG A 69 -9.19 -5.63 -7.48
N LEU A 70 -7.99 -5.06 -7.24
CA LEU A 70 -6.95 -5.74 -6.47
C LEU A 70 -7.17 -5.54 -4.97
N TYR A 71 -7.11 -6.63 -4.22
CA TYR A 71 -7.22 -6.67 -2.77
C TYR A 71 -6.01 -7.35 -2.15
N ALA A 72 -5.72 -6.99 -0.91
CA ALA A 72 -4.73 -7.62 -0.07
C ALA A 72 -5.36 -8.13 1.23
N ARG A 73 -4.81 -9.23 1.74
CA ARG A 73 -5.08 -9.76 3.08
C ARG A 73 -3.82 -10.43 3.64
N SER A 74 -3.78 -10.62 4.95
CA SER A 74 -2.75 -11.44 5.56
C SER A 74 -3.03 -12.94 5.36
N PRO A 75 -2.00 -13.79 5.18
CA PRO A 75 -2.12 -15.20 5.45
C PRO A 75 -2.63 -15.43 6.88
N ALA A 76 -3.57 -16.38 7.07
CA ALA A 76 -4.28 -16.56 8.36
C ALA A 76 -3.32 -16.69 9.56
N ARG A 77 -2.24 -17.45 9.42
CA ARG A 77 -1.25 -17.69 10.48
C ARG A 77 -0.38 -16.47 10.84
N LEU A 78 -0.33 -15.44 9.97
CA LEU A 78 0.44 -14.21 10.17
C LEU A 78 -0.45 -13.02 10.53
N ALA A 79 -1.74 -13.25 10.69
CA ALA A 79 -2.74 -12.22 10.90
C ALA A 79 -2.43 -11.35 12.14
N GLY A 80 -2.25 -10.05 11.91
CA GLY A 80 -1.95 -9.05 12.94
C GLY A 80 -0.50 -9.04 13.44
N LEU A 81 0.37 -9.91 12.93
CA LEU A 81 1.77 -9.91 13.33
C LEU A 81 2.57 -8.89 12.52
N ILE A 82 3.44 -8.16 13.21
CA ILE A 82 4.41 -7.22 12.62
C ILE A 82 5.74 -7.34 13.36
N GLU A 83 6.84 -7.39 12.61
CA GLU A 83 8.17 -7.31 13.19
C GLU A 83 8.56 -5.84 13.40
N VAL A 84 8.86 -5.49 14.64
CA VAL A 84 9.37 -4.16 15.03
C VAL A 84 10.79 -4.33 15.52
N ARG A 85 11.76 -3.88 14.72
CA ARG A 85 13.18 -4.00 15.08
C ARG A 85 13.48 -3.31 16.41
N GLY A 86 14.23 -4.00 17.27
CA GLY A 86 14.57 -3.54 18.61
C GLY A 86 13.47 -3.77 19.65
N ILE A 87 12.29 -4.25 19.27
CA ILE A 87 11.18 -4.58 20.17
C ILE A 87 10.81 -6.06 20.06
N GLY A 88 10.61 -6.57 18.83
CA GLY A 88 10.22 -7.95 18.59
C GLY A 88 9.02 -8.09 17.67
N ILE A 89 8.40 -9.26 17.67
CA ILE A 89 7.16 -9.54 16.93
C ILE A 89 5.98 -9.15 17.81
N LEU A 90 5.19 -8.20 17.33
CA LEU A 90 4.01 -7.71 18.03
C LEU A 90 2.74 -8.19 17.31
N LYS A 91 1.68 -8.37 18.09
CA LYS A 91 0.33 -8.57 17.56
C LYS A 91 -0.48 -7.29 17.68
N LEU A 92 -0.81 -6.70 16.55
CA LEU A 92 -1.60 -5.47 16.48
C LEU A 92 -3.03 -5.75 16.01
N PRO A 93 -3.98 -4.86 16.32
CA PRO A 93 -5.28 -4.84 15.64
C PRO A 93 -5.09 -4.78 14.13
N GLN A 94 -5.85 -5.56 13.39
CA GLN A 94 -5.72 -5.64 11.94
C GLN A 94 -7.05 -5.45 11.21
N ALA A 95 -6.95 -4.95 9.98
CA ALA A 95 -8.04 -5.02 9.02
C ALA A 95 -7.97 -6.36 8.28
N PRO A 96 -9.09 -7.09 8.10
CA PRO A 96 -9.08 -8.41 7.48
C PRO A 96 -8.68 -8.36 5.99
N ARG A 97 -8.87 -7.21 5.36
CA ARG A 97 -8.51 -6.94 3.96
C ARG A 97 -8.50 -5.45 3.67
N ALA A 98 -7.89 -5.07 2.55
CA ALA A 98 -8.03 -3.73 1.98
C ALA A 98 -8.01 -3.79 0.45
N ARG A 99 -8.72 -2.87 -0.21
CA ARG A 99 -8.63 -2.65 -1.65
C ARG A 99 -7.37 -1.84 -1.93
N ILE A 100 -6.48 -2.33 -2.77
CA ILE A 100 -5.24 -1.62 -3.08
C ILE A 100 -5.55 -0.38 -3.92
N ALA A 101 -5.35 0.78 -3.30
CA ALA A 101 -5.53 2.08 -3.92
C ALA A 101 -4.20 2.70 -4.39
N LEU A 102 -3.11 2.37 -3.71
CA LEU A 102 -1.76 2.84 -4.04
C LEU A 102 -0.75 1.74 -3.77
N VAL A 103 0.23 1.61 -4.66
CA VAL A 103 1.42 0.79 -4.45
C VAL A 103 2.62 1.73 -4.29
N VAL A 104 3.46 1.44 -3.31
CA VAL A 104 4.66 2.22 -3.01
C VAL A 104 5.87 1.32 -3.10
N GLU A 105 6.74 1.61 -4.05
CA GLU A 105 8.05 0.98 -4.18
C GLU A 105 9.05 1.75 -3.29
N LEU A 106 9.65 1.06 -2.34
CA LEU A 106 10.60 1.67 -1.43
C LEU A 106 12.01 1.67 -2.02
N GLY A 107 12.65 2.82 -2.04
CA GLY A 107 14.04 2.97 -2.50
C GLY A 107 14.41 4.42 -2.74
N GLU A 108 15.71 4.63 -2.87
CA GLU A 108 16.29 5.93 -3.18
C GLU A 108 16.06 6.34 -4.64
N GLY A 109 16.29 7.62 -4.95
CA GLY A 109 16.20 8.14 -6.32
C GLY A 109 14.76 8.26 -6.82
N ALA A 110 13.81 8.60 -5.94
CA ALA A 110 12.47 8.93 -6.37
C ALA A 110 12.49 10.17 -7.28
N PRO A 111 11.86 10.11 -8.47
CA PRO A 111 11.82 11.25 -9.36
C PRO A 111 10.97 12.37 -8.76
N ARG A 112 11.34 13.63 -9.05
CA ARG A 112 10.58 14.80 -8.58
C ARG A 112 9.11 14.76 -9.02
N LEU A 113 8.89 14.35 -10.25
CA LEU A 113 7.55 14.16 -10.85
C LEU A 113 7.51 12.74 -11.45
N PRO A 114 6.85 11.77 -10.79
CA PRO A 114 6.99 10.35 -11.13
C PRO A 114 6.22 9.90 -12.38
N GLY A 115 5.37 10.74 -12.96
CA GLY A 115 4.50 10.33 -14.06
C GLY A 115 3.39 9.33 -13.65
N HIS A 116 2.53 8.98 -14.60
CA HIS A 116 1.41 8.05 -14.37
C HIS A 116 1.84 6.59 -14.56
N ARG A 117 2.54 6.02 -13.56
CA ARG A 117 2.90 4.61 -13.55
C ARG A 117 1.80 3.78 -12.88
N ARG A 118 1.58 2.56 -13.40
CA ARG A 118 0.68 1.59 -12.80
C ARG A 118 1.42 0.33 -12.36
N TYR A 119 1.00 -0.22 -11.25
CA TYR A 119 1.52 -1.48 -10.75
C TYR A 119 1.15 -2.62 -11.70
N ARG A 120 2.10 -3.54 -11.90
CA ARG A 120 1.86 -4.78 -12.65
C ARG A 120 1.79 -5.94 -11.65
N PRO A 121 0.59 -6.34 -11.21
CA PRO A 121 0.46 -7.48 -10.32
C PRO A 121 0.83 -8.78 -11.01
N PRO A 122 1.10 -9.86 -10.25
CA PRO A 122 1.35 -11.17 -10.82
C PRO A 122 0.28 -11.56 -11.86
N ALA A 123 0.73 -12.00 -13.04
CA ALA A 123 -0.16 -12.30 -14.18
C ALA A 123 -1.26 -13.34 -13.85
N ALA A 124 -0.95 -14.29 -12.94
CA ALA A 124 -1.89 -15.30 -12.46
C ALA A 124 -3.18 -14.72 -11.82
N LEU A 125 -3.16 -13.45 -11.41
CA LEU A 125 -4.33 -12.78 -10.84
C LEU A 125 -5.34 -12.31 -11.90
N GLY A 126 -4.94 -12.20 -13.16
CA GLY A 126 -5.81 -11.81 -14.27
C GLY A 126 -6.42 -10.40 -14.11
N LEU A 127 -5.75 -9.47 -13.41
CA LEU A 127 -6.23 -8.11 -13.27
C LEU A 127 -6.04 -7.33 -14.57
N PRO A 128 -7.10 -6.74 -15.15
CA PRO A 128 -6.96 -5.90 -16.34
C PRO A 128 -6.05 -4.69 -16.09
N ALA A 129 -5.19 -4.34 -17.03
CA ALA A 129 -4.24 -3.25 -16.90
C ALA A 129 -4.88 -1.91 -16.48
N LYS A 130 -6.07 -1.61 -17.02
CA LYS A 130 -6.85 -0.42 -16.66
C LYS A 130 -7.32 -0.38 -15.20
N ALA A 131 -7.42 -1.54 -14.55
CA ALA A 131 -7.83 -1.67 -13.15
C ALA A 131 -6.64 -1.72 -12.18
N ALA A 132 -5.42 -1.74 -12.70
CA ALA A 132 -4.21 -1.76 -11.88
C ALA A 132 -4.06 -0.45 -11.08
N PRO A 133 -3.72 -0.53 -9.79
CA PRO A 133 -3.50 0.66 -8.97
C PRO A 133 -2.27 1.44 -9.43
N PRO A 134 -2.22 2.75 -9.14
CA PRO A 134 -1.02 3.55 -9.36
C PRO A 134 0.14 3.05 -8.50
N ILE A 135 1.36 3.30 -8.99
CA ILE A 135 2.60 3.02 -8.25
C ILE A 135 3.51 4.24 -8.23
N ILE A 136 4.01 4.58 -7.05
CA ILE A 136 5.00 5.62 -6.83
C ILE A 136 6.24 5.05 -6.15
N LYS A 137 7.37 5.75 -6.27
CA LYS A 137 8.61 5.42 -5.56
C LYS A 137 8.82 6.42 -4.43
N ILE A 138 9.14 5.94 -3.24
CA ILE A 138 9.38 6.76 -2.04
C ILE A 138 10.67 6.29 -1.37
N ALA A 139 11.51 7.25 -0.94
CA ALA A 139 12.60 7.00 -0.01
C ALA A 139 11.99 6.78 1.40
N PRO A 140 12.09 5.56 1.96
CA PRO A 140 11.27 5.16 3.10
C PRO A 140 11.61 5.89 4.40
N PHE A 141 12.86 6.34 4.54
CA PHE A 141 13.35 6.95 5.78
C PHE A 141 13.24 8.47 5.82
N GLU A 142 12.73 9.10 4.76
CA GLU A 142 12.37 10.52 4.82
C GLU A 142 11.27 10.75 5.84
N ALA A 143 11.38 11.81 6.64
CA ALA A 143 10.36 12.19 7.63
C ALA A 143 8.98 12.39 6.96
N SER A 144 8.96 12.95 5.75
CA SER A 144 7.73 13.21 4.98
C SER A 144 7.14 11.98 4.28
N ALA A 145 7.79 10.82 4.30
CA ALA A 145 7.34 9.64 3.57
C ALA A 145 5.88 9.24 3.89
N PRO A 146 5.44 9.14 5.17
CA PRO A 146 4.06 8.83 5.48
C PRO A 146 3.07 9.88 4.96
N ALA A 147 3.39 11.16 5.11
CA ALA A 147 2.53 12.26 4.64
C ALA A 147 2.39 12.24 3.10
N LYS A 148 3.49 12.03 2.37
CA LYS A 148 3.48 11.88 0.90
C LYS A 148 2.55 10.75 0.47
N ILE A 149 2.60 9.60 1.15
CA ILE A 149 1.78 8.43 0.83
C ILE A 149 0.29 8.71 1.07
N VAL A 150 -0.05 9.30 2.22
CA VAL A 150 -1.43 9.65 2.56
C VAL A 150 -1.99 10.64 1.54
N THR A 151 -1.23 11.67 1.21
CA THR A 151 -1.62 12.69 0.22
C THR A 151 -1.79 12.09 -1.18
N ALA A 152 -0.84 11.27 -1.62
CA ALA A 152 -0.92 10.61 -2.93
C ALA A 152 -2.15 9.70 -3.04
N THR A 153 -2.46 8.93 -1.99
CA THR A 153 -3.62 8.04 -1.97
C THR A 153 -4.93 8.83 -2.16
N ALA A 154 -5.07 9.95 -1.46
CA ALA A 154 -6.24 10.81 -1.56
C ALA A 154 -6.30 11.53 -2.93
N ALA A 155 -5.20 12.10 -3.38
CA ALA A 155 -5.14 12.80 -4.66
C ALA A 155 -5.50 11.88 -5.83
N TRP A 156 -5.03 10.64 -5.80
CA TRP A 156 -5.35 9.66 -6.85
C TRP A 156 -6.82 9.26 -6.86
N ALA A 157 -7.42 9.11 -5.67
CA ALA A 157 -8.83 8.77 -5.52
C ALA A 157 -9.75 9.83 -6.15
N HIS A 158 -9.34 11.08 -6.15
CA HIS A 158 -10.11 12.22 -6.69
C HIS A 158 -9.64 12.71 -8.05
N GLY A 159 -8.69 12.05 -8.71
CA GLY A 159 -8.15 12.49 -9.98
C GLY A 159 -7.44 13.85 -9.93
N LEU A 160 -6.93 14.22 -8.76
CA LEU A 160 -6.24 15.51 -8.54
C LEU A 160 -4.76 15.47 -8.94
N TYR A 161 -4.29 14.33 -9.39
CA TYR A 161 -2.90 14.15 -9.79
C TYR A 161 -2.64 14.89 -11.13
N ARG A 162 -1.58 15.70 -11.16
CA ARG A 162 -1.09 16.41 -12.32
C ARG A 162 0.36 16.03 -12.59
N ASP A 163 0.71 15.67 -13.82
CA ASP A 163 2.08 15.32 -14.20
C ASP A 163 3.01 16.52 -14.30
N THR A 164 2.45 17.67 -14.62
CA THR A 164 3.20 18.90 -14.90
C THR A 164 2.53 20.09 -14.24
N PHE A 165 3.34 21.01 -13.76
CA PHE A 165 2.93 22.40 -13.56
C PHE A 165 2.75 23.00 -14.94
N ASN A 166 1.56 22.95 -15.49
CA ASN A 166 1.17 23.76 -16.63
C ASN A 166 0.22 24.85 -16.11
N PRO A 167 0.71 26.05 -15.77
CA PRO A 167 -0.15 27.17 -15.45
C PRO A 167 -0.79 27.61 -16.78
N THR A 168 -2.04 27.21 -17.00
CA THR A 168 -2.91 27.88 -17.98
C THR A 168 -3.43 29.14 -17.37
#